data_eb2bf339800ab3814f885ac260a6cf87
#
_entry.id   eb2bf339800ab3814f885ac260a6cf87
#
_cell.length_a   1.000
_cell.length_b   1.000
_cell.length_c   1.000
_cell.angle_alpha   90.00
_cell.angle_beta   90.00
_cell.angle_gamma   90.00
#
_symmetry.space_group_name_H-M   'P 1'
#
loop_
_entity.id
_entity.type
_entity.pdbx_description
1 polymer ?
#
loop_
_entity_poly.entity_id
_entity_poly.type
_entity_poly.pdbx_seq_one_letter_code
_entity_poly.pdbx_strand_id
1 'polypeptide(L)'
;MVASWSELEAQNFGLETTLDYDTRYARSAEFVEVVKGLWDSWDDGALLFDKAAGRYFDEAKMHVLDHHGRFFKVRGPLNVACMPQGHPVIVQAGASEQGRELGAATAEVIYAISGSLEGARVYYADVKGRMATYGREPDDLKIMPALCPVVGRTRAEAQAKYDQLQALIDPLAGLGSLYSAFGDLSAYPLDEPVPDGALGSQELRSVSAQLVERMRREKPTIRELYLRQGLTGSARIGTPAEVADAMQEWFEAQACDGFNITPATLPGGGEDFVDMVVPELQRRGLFRTEYEGSTLRENLGLRPVKSRYSQDRRAAE
;
A
#
# COMPACT_ATOMS: atom_id res chain seq x y z
N MET A 1 -5.46 -4.46 -2.20
CA MET A 1 -5.61 -5.16 -3.49
C MET A 1 -4.36 -4.93 -4.33
N VAL A 2 -3.78 -5.97 -4.90
CA VAL A 2 -2.57 -5.90 -5.75
C VAL A 2 -2.83 -6.73 -7.01
N ALA A 3 -2.52 -6.18 -8.19
CA ALA A 3 -2.54 -6.94 -9.44
C ALA A 3 -1.23 -7.73 -9.53
N SER A 4 -1.31 -9.05 -9.37
CA SER A 4 -0.14 -9.92 -9.41
C SER A 4 0.56 -9.90 -10.78
N TRP A 5 1.90 -9.99 -10.77
CA TRP A 5 2.74 -9.99 -11.96
C TRP A 5 3.67 -11.22 -12.04
N SER A 6 3.66 -12.05 -11.01
CA SER A 6 4.56 -13.22 -10.93
C SER A 6 4.02 -14.39 -11.74
N GLU A 7 4.85 -14.95 -12.64
CA GLU A 7 4.52 -16.17 -13.37
C GLU A 7 4.36 -17.39 -12.46
N LEU A 8 5.23 -17.50 -11.45
CA LEU A 8 5.16 -18.58 -10.47
C LEU A 8 3.83 -18.55 -9.70
N GLU A 9 3.35 -17.35 -9.36
CA GLU A 9 2.05 -17.18 -8.73
C GLU A 9 0.92 -17.57 -9.70
N ALA A 10 0.97 -17.10 -10.94
CA ALA A 10 -0.02 -17.44 -11.95
C ALA A 10 -0.16 -18.96 -12.14
N GLN A 11 0.96 -19.70 -12.16
CA GLN A 11 0.98 -21.16 -12.25
C GLN A 11 0.32 -21.84 -11.05
N ASN A 12 0.47 -21.29 -9.84
CA ASN A 12 -0.21 -21.80 -8.64
C ASN A 12 -1.73 -21.60 -8.66
N PHE A 13 -2.23 -20.73 -9.54
CA PHE A 13 -3.66 -20.46 -9.74
C PHE A 13 -4.19 -20.99 -11.10
N GLY A 14 -3.49 -21.92 -11.72
CA GLY A 14 -3.95 -22.63 -12.92
C GLY A 14 -3.74 -21.90 -14.24
N LEU A 15 -2.90 -20.87 -14.27
CA LEU A 15 -2.47 -20.21 -15.49
C LEU A 15 -1.07 -20.69 -15.88
N GLU A 16 -0.82 -20.90 -17.15
CA GLU A 16 0.52 -21.27 -17.66
C GLU A 16 1.49 -20.06 -17.59
N THR A 17 0.98 -18.87 -17.87
CA THR A 17 1.72 -17.58 -17.82
C THR A 17 0.87 -16.50 -17.19
N THR A 18 1.48 -15.38 -16.83
CA THR A 18 0.74 -14.21 -16.36
C THR A 18 -0.12 -13.65 -17.50
N LEU A 19 -1.27 -13.07 -17.13
CA LEU A 19 -2.08 -12.29 -18.07
C LEU A 19 -1.30 -11.05 -18.53
N ASP A 20 -1.57 -10.58 -19.74
CA ASP A 20 -1.05 -9.29 -20.18
C ASP A 20 -1.48 -8.15 -19.25
N TYR A 21 -0.78 -7.05 -19.35
CA TYR A 21 -0.89 -5.93 -18.41
C TYR A 21 -2.32 -5.35 -18.34
N ASP A 22 -2.93 -5.08 -19.48
CA ASP A 22 -4.27 -4.47 -19.54
C ASP A 22 -5.35 -5.43 -19.06
N THR A 23 -5.24 -6.70 -19.43
CA THR A 23 -6.15 -7.77 -18.97
C THR A 23 -6.08 -7.95 -17.46
N ARG A 24 -4.88 -7.89 -16.85
CA ARG A 24 -4.72 -7.96 -15.38
C ARG A 24 -5.47 -6.84 -14.66
N TYR A 25 -5.34 -5.60 -15.14
CA TYR A 25 -6.01 -4.47 -14.51
C TYR A 25 -7.52 -4.47 -14.76
N ALA A 26 -7.98 -4.87 -15.95
CA ALA A 26 -9.40 -5.06 -16.22
C ALA A 26 -10.02 -6.13 -15.30
N ARG A 27 -9.31 -7.27 -15.10
CA ARG A 27 -9.72 -8.31 -14.16
C ARG A 27 -9.72 -7.80 -12.71
N SER A 28 -8.75 -6.98 -12.32
CA SER A 28 -8.69 -6.39 -10.99
C SER A 28 -9.84 -5.42 -10.74
N ALA A 29 -10.23 -4.63 -11.71
CA ALA A 29 -11.38 -3.74 -11.61
C ALA A 29 -12.68 -4.53 -11.41
N GLU A 30 -12.93 -5.57 -12.23
CA GLU A 30 -14.10 -6.45 -12.07
C GLU A 30 -14.07 -7.19 -10.71
N PHE A 31 -12.89 -7.59 -10.23
CA PHE A 31 -12.74 -8.20 -8.90
C PHE A 31 -13.21 -7.27 -7.79
N VAL A 32 -12.88 -5.97 -7.84
CA VAL A 32 -13.35 -4.98 -6.85
C VAL A 32 -14.86 -4.88 -6.86
N GLU A 33 -15.48 -4.85 -8.03
CA GLU A 33 -16.94 -4.80 -8.16
C GLU A 33 -17.63 -6.03 -7.57
N VAL A 34 -17.07 -7.22 -7.84
CA VAL A 34 -17.56 -8.48 -7.25
C VAL A 34 -17.45 -8.46 -5.73
N VAL A 35 -16.30 -8.07 -5.20
CA VAL A 35 -16.07 -8.07 -3.75
C VAL A 35 -16.98 -7.06 -3.05
N LYS A 36 -17.10 -5.85 -3.56
CA LYS A 36 -18.06 -4.85 -3.04
C LYS A 36 -19.49 -5.38 -3.07
N GLY A 37 -19.90 -6.02 -4.17
CA GLY A 37 -21.23 -6.60 -4.27
C GLY A 37 -21.50 -7.73 -3.27
N LEU A 38 -20.49 -8.54 -3.00
CA LEU A 38 -20.59 -9.59 -1.98
C LEU A 38 -20.66 -9.01 -0.55
N TRP A 39 -19.97 -7.91 -0.27
CA TRP A 39 -20.06 -7.25 1.04
C TRP A 39 -21.44 -6.64 1.30
N ASP A 40 -22.16 -6.30 0.25
CA ASP A 40 -23.55 -5.81 0.31
C ASP A 40 -24.61 -6.93 0.39
N SER A 41 -24.22 -8.19 0.58
CA SER A 41 -25.15 -9.33 0.63
C SER A 41 -26.18 -9.26 1.76
N TRP A 42 -25.92 -8.51 2.81
CA TRP A 42 -26.79 -8.37 3.97
C TRP A 42 -26.94 -6.91 4.38
N ASP A 43 -28.18 -6.47 4.59
CA ASP A 43 -28.43 -5.17 5.21
C ASP A 43 -28.16 -5.20 6.72
N ASP A 44 -28.04 -4.04 7.32
CA ASP A 44 -27.94 -3.91 8.76
C ASP A 44 -29.11 -4.58 9.48
N GLY A 45 -28.79 -5.34 10.54
CA GLY A 45 -29.80 -6.07 11.33
C GLY A 45 -30.52 -7.17 10.55
N ALA A 46 -29.92 -7.70 9.47
CA ALA A 46 -30.46 -8.85 8.75
C ALA A 46 -30.42 -10.13 9.59
N LEU A 47 -29.40 -10.31 10.44
CA LEU A 47 -29.28 -11.47 11.32
C LEU A 47 -30.08 -11.24 12.60
N LEU A 48 -31.18 -12.00 12.77
CA LEU A 48 -32.14 -11.83 13.87
C LEU A 48 -31.79 -12.65 15.09
N PHE A 49 -31.19 -13.85 14.91
CA PHE A 49 -30.91 -14.82 15.96
C PHE A 49 -32.11 -15.12 16.87
N ASP A 50 -33.35 -15.00 16.33
CA ASP A 50 -34.59 -15.19 17.08
C ASP A 50 -34.86 -16.67 17.30
N LYS A 51 -34.47 -17.16 18.47
CA LYS A 51 -34.67 -18.56 18.89
C LYS A 51 -36.13 -18.89 19.14
N ALA A 52 -36.92 -17.91 19.58
CA ALA A 52 -38.34 -18.14 19.90
C ALA A 52 -39.19 -18.36 18.65
N ALA A 53 -38.94 -17.57 17.60
CA ALA A 53 -39.60 -17.71 16.32
C ALA A 53 -38.93 -18.70 15.37
N GLY A 54 -37.76 -19.24 15.73
CA GLY A 54 -36.94 -20.10 14.87
C GLY A 54 -36.38 -19.38 13.64
N ARG A 55 -36.24 -18.05 13.70
CA ARG A 55 -35.76 -17.22 12.58
C ARG A 55 -34.32 -16.80 12.80
N TYR A 56 -33.43 -17.21 11.90
CA TYR A 56 -32.03 -16.84 11.95
C TYR A 56 -31.76 -15.48 11.31
N PHE A 57 -32.39 -15.19 10.16
CA PHE A 57 -32.24 -13.95 9.43
C PHE A 57 -33.57 -13.47 8.83
N ASP A 58 -33.59 -12.22 8.36
CA ASP A 58 -34.66 -11.60 7.60
C ASP A 58 -34.38 -11.74 6.10
N GLU A 59 -35.18 -12.55 5.40
CA GLU A 59 -35.02 -12.81 3.97
C GLU A 59 -35.10 -11.53 3.12
N ALA A 60 -35.90 -10.54 3.56
CA ALA A 60 -36.06 -9.27 2.83
C ALA A 60 -34.78 -8.38 2.90
N LYS A 61 -33.83 -8.75 3.76
CA LYS A 61 -32.54 -8.06 3.98
C LYS A 61 -31.35 -8.84 3.43
N MET A 62 -31.59 -9.92 2.68
CA MET A 62 -30.58 -10.71 2.01
C MET A 62 -30.59 -10.42 0.51
N HIS A 63 -29.43 -10.19 -0.06
CA HIS A 63 -29.25 -9.84 -1.47
C HIS A 63 -28.31 -10.83 -2.16
N VAL A 64 -28.77 -11.37 -3.29
CA VAL A 64 -27.97 -12.22 -4.16
C VAL A 64 -27.30 -11.34 -5.22
N LEU A 65 -25.97 -11.39 -5.29
CA LEU A 65 -25.20 -10.56 -6.22
C LEU A 65 -25.46 -10.90 -7.68
N ASP A 66 -25.48 -12.19 -8.00
CA ASP A 66 -25.68 -12.77 -9.34
C ASP A 66 -24.81 -12.12 -10.43
N HIS A 67 -23.53 -11.93 -10.15
CA HIS A 67 -22.57 -11.30 -11.06
C HIS A 67 -22.23 -12.20 -12.25
N HIS A 68 -22.37 -11.68 -13.46
CA HIS A 68 -22.01 -12.32 -14.72
C HIS A 68 -21.11 -11.38 -15.54
N GLY A 69 -19.83 -11.36 -15.23
CA GLY A 69 -18.84 -10.51 -15.88
C GLY A 69 -17.94 -11.24 -16.88
N ARG A 70 -16.97 -10.51 -17.39
CA ARG A 70 -15.96 -11.05 -18.33
C ARG A 70 -15.06 -12.06 -17.67
N PHE A 71 -14.64 -11.82 -16.43
CA PHE A 71 -13.63 -12.62 -15.71
C PHE A 71 -14.25 -13.46 -14.60
N PHE A 72 -15.38 -13.04 -14.05
CA PHE A 72 -15.98 -13.69 -12.89
C PHE A 72 -17.46 -13.98 -13.11
N LYS A 73 -17.89 -15.12 -12.56
CA LYS A 73 -19.30 -15.50 -12.43
C LYS A 73 -19.52 -15.89 -10.98
N VAL A 74 -20.26 -15.07 -10.24
CA VAL A 74 -20.40 -15.21 -8.79
C VAL A 74 -21.84 -14.98 -8.38
N ARG A 75 -22.51 -16.05 -7.91
CA ARG A 75 -23.89 -15.95 -7.49
C ARG A 75 -24.04 -15.17 -6.18
N GLY A 76 -23.25 -15.48 -5.15
CA GLY A 76 -23.52 -15.02 -3.79
C GLY A 76 -24.74 -15.71 -3.17
N PRO A 77 -25.26 -15.28 -2.03
CA PRO A 77 -24.72 -14.22 -1.17
C PRO A 77 -23.42 -14.64 -0.47
N LEU A 78 -22.66 -13.69 0.04
CA LEU A 78 -21.59 -13.96 1.00
C LEU A 78 -22.23 -14.41 2.33
N ASN A 79 -21.62 -15.39 3.00
CA ASN A 79 -22.14 -15.93 4.26
C ASN A 79 -21.59 -15.23 5.53
N VAL A 80 -21.25 -13.95 5.40
CA VAL A 80 -20.74 -13.10 6.50
C VAL A 80 -21.68 -11.91 6.66
N ALA A 81 -22.01 -11.59 7.91
CA ALA A 81 -22.86 -10.45 8.25
C ALA A 81 -22.30 -9.13 7.72
N CYS A 82 -23.17 -8.14 7.53
CA CYS A 82 -22.75 -6.76 7.28
C CYS A 82 -21.81 -6.28 8.38
N MET A 83 -20.73 -5.64 7.96
CA MET A 83 -19.72 -5.12 8.90
C MET A 83 -20.15 -3.77 9.45
N PRO A 84 -19.78 -3.44 10.73
CA PRO A 84 -20.14 -2.15 11.34
C PRO A 84 -19.72 -0.93 10.53
N GLN A 85 -18.64 -1.02 9.76
CA GLN A 85 -18.16 0.08 8.88
C GLN A 85 -18.69 -0.01 7.42
N GLY A 86 -19.60 -0.93 7.13
CA GLY A 86 -20.08 -1.23 5.79
C GLY A 86 -19.13 -2.13 5.02
N HIS A 87 -18.15 -1.58 4.34
CA HIS A 87 -17.10 -2.33 3.64
C HIS A 87 -15.76 -2.25 4.37
N PRO A 88 -14.89 -3.28 4.27
CA PRO A 88 -13.49 -3.13 4.59
C PRO A 88 -12.88 -1.97 3.81
N VAL A 89 -11.93 -1.26 4.43
CA VAL A 89 -11.17 -0.22 3.74
C VAL A 89 -10.36 -0.84 2.60
N ILE A 90 -10.54 -0.35 1.38
CA ILE A 90 -9.86 -0.86 0.20
C ILE A 90 -8.47 -0.25 0.12
N VAL A 91 -7.45 -1.07 0.35
CA VAL A 91 -6.05 -0.67 0.25
C VAL A 91 -5.46 -1.20 -1.06
N GLN A 92 -4.74 -0.36 -1.79
CA GLN A 92 -4.06 -0.71 -3.03
C GLN A 92 -2.60 -0.24 -3.00
N ALA A 93 -1.76 -0.89 -3.83
CA ALA A 93 -0.41 -0.45 -4.15
C ALA A 93 -0.23 -0.49 -5.66
N GLY A 94 -0.14 0.65 -6.32
CA GLY A 94 0.03 0.72 -7.77
C GLY A 94 0.64 2.05 -8.19
N ALA A 95 1.83 2.00 -8.81
CA ALA A 95 2.53 3.19 -9.29
C ALA A 95 2.46 3.37 -10.82
N SER A 96 2.05 2.32 -11.54
CA SER A 96 1.88 2.34 -13.00
C SER A 96 0.66 3.17 -13.42
N GLU A 97 0.55 3.52 -14.68
CA GLU A 97 -0.58 4.29 -15.22
C GLU A 97 -1.93 3.65 -14.85
N GLN A 98 -2.11 2.36 -15.19
CA GLN A 98 -3.35 1.63 -14.88
C GLN A 98 -3.52 1.42 -13.36
N GLY A 99 -2.42 1.32 -12.61
CA GLY A 99 -2.46 1.23 -11.15
C GLY A 99 -2.97 2.52 -10.50
N ARG A 100 -2.54 3.68 -10.99
CA ARG A 100 -3.04 4.99 -10.54
C ARG A 100 -4.50 5.18 -10.89
N GLU A 101 -4.88 4.78 -12.11
CA GLU A 101 -6.26 4.86 -12.60
C GLU A 101 -7.20 4.01 -11.73
N LEU A 102 -6.86 2.73 -11.51
CA LEU A 102 -7.63 1.85 -10.66
C LEU A 102 -7.66 2.34 -9.20
N GLY A 103 -6.53 2.91 -8.70
CA GLY A 103 -6.45 3.51 -7.38
C GLY A 103 -7.38 4.70 -7.23
N ALA A 104 -7.35 5.64 -8.16
CA ALA A 104 -8.23 6.80 -8.19
C ALA A 104 -9.71 6.40 -8.26
N ALA A 105 -10.03 5.34 -9.01
CA ALA A 105 -11.39 4.84 -9.14
C ALA A 105 -11.92 4.12 -7.88
N THR A 106 -11.06 3.37 -7.17
CA THR A 106 -11.55 2.37 -6.21
C THR A 106 -10.90 2.37 -4.84
N ALA A 107 -9.65 2.80 -4.71
CA ALA A 107 -8.91 2.71 -3.45
C ALA A 107 -9.33 3.78 -2.44
N GLU A 108 -9.27 3.43 -1.17
CA GLU A 108 -9.48 4.35 -0.05
C GLU A 108 -8.17 4.63 0.70
N VAL A 109 -7.20 3.73 0.55
CA VAL A 109 -5.81 3.94 0.97
C VAL A 109 -4.89 3.45 -0.16
N ILE A 110 -3.86 4.21 -0.47
CA ILE A 110 -2.75 3.75 -1.31
C ILE A 110 -1.50 3.61 -0.46
N TYR A 111 -0.95 2.40 -0.43
CA TYR A 111 0.42 2.17 -0.01
C TYR A 111 1.36 2.61 -1.14
N ALA A 112 2.09 3.68 -0.93
CA ALA A 112 3.00 4.23 -1.93
C ALA A 112 4.46 3.98 -1.56
N ILE A 113 5.32 3.92 -2.56
CA ILE A 113 6.77 3.93 -2.39
C ILE A 113 7.29 5.13 -3.17
N SER A 114 7.96 6.05 -2.50
CA SER A 114 8.61 7.20 -3.13
C SER A 114 9.99 7.42 -2.57
N GLY A 115 10.96 7.58 -3.47
CA GLY A 115 12.34 7.84 -3.11
C GLY A 115 12.66 9.34 -2.85
N SER A 116 11.71 10.25 -3.12
CA SER A 116 11.90 11.68 -2.95
C SER A 116 10.59 12.42 -2.68
N LEU A 117 10.68 13.54 -1.98
CA LEU A 117 9.56 14.44 -1.72
C LEU A 117 8.89 14.92 -3.02
N GLU A 118 9.67 15.34 -3.99
CA GLU A 118 9.15 15.84 -5.27
C GLU A 118 8.42 14.73 -6.06
N GLY A 119 8.99 13.52 -6.11
CA GLY A 119 8.32 12.36 -6.73
C GLY A 119 7.00 12.01 -6.04
N ALA A 120 6.95 12.11 -4.71
CA ALA A 120 5.74 11.88 -3.93
C ALA A 120 4.67 12.95 -4.21
N ARG A 121 5.05 14.23 -4.30
CA ARG A 121 4.14 15.34 -4.65
C ARG A 121 3.52 15.15 -6.04
N VAL A 122 4.34 14.81 -7.03
CA VAL A 122 3.87 14.54 -8.40
C VAL A 122 2.88 13.37 -8.42
N TYR A 123 3.21 12.28 -7.73
CA TYR A 123 2.33 11.12 -7.62
C TYR A 123 1.01 11.48 -6.91
N TYR A 124 1.09 12.19 -5.78
CA TYR A 124 -0.07 12.63 -5.02
C TYR A 124 -1.02 13.49 -5.87
N ALA A 125 -0.49 14.53 -6.52
CA ALA A 125 -1.28 15.42 -7.36
C ALA A 125 -1.94 14.69 -8.54
N ASP A 126 -1.21 13.77 -9.18
CA ASP A 126 -1.72 12.99 -10.30
C ASP A 126 -2.88 12.07 -9.87
N VAL A 127 -2.71 11.28 -8.82
CA VAL A 127 -3.76 10.35 -8.37
C VAL A 127 -4.99 11.10 -7.86
N LYS A 128 -4.80 12.14 -7.03
CA LYS A 128 -5.92 12.97 -6.53
C LYS A 128 -6.65 13.69 -7.67
N GLY A 129 -5.93 14.16 -8.69
CA GLY A 129 -6.51 14.82 -9.86
C GLY A 129 -7.41 13.92 -10.70
N ARG A 130 -7.16 12.61 -10.73
CA ARG A 130 -7.98 11.63 -11.48
C ARG A 130 -9.31 11.33 -10.81
N MET A 131 -9.43 11.52 -9.49
CA MET A 131 -10.58 11.06 -8.69
C MET A 131 -11.90 11.71 -9.12
N ALA A 132 -11.88 12.96 -9.54
CA ALA A 132 -13.07 13.68 -10.01
C ALA A 132 -13.77 13.00 -11.20
N THR A 133 -13.02 12.31 -12.06
CA THR A 133 -13.55 11.53 -13.20
C THR A 133 -14.47 10.39 -12.72
N TYR A 134 -14.26 9.92 -11.49
CA TYR A 134 -15.05 8.85 -10.84
C TYR A 134 -16.05 9.39 -9.83
N GLY A 135 -16.32 10.70 -9.82
CA GLY A 135 -17.25 11.34 -8.87
C GLY A 135 -16.78 11.24 -7.41
N ARG A 136 -15.45 11.16 -7.20
CA ARG A 136 -14.84 11.05 -5.88
C ARG A 136 -14.13 12.35 -5.50
N GLU A 137 -14.19 12.66 -4.21
CA GLU A 137 -13.47 13.80 -3.64
C GLU A 137 -12.04 13.38 -3.22
N PRO A 138 -11.08 14.31 -3.18
CA PRO A 138 -9.70 14.03 -2.77
C PRO A 138 -9.59 13.31 -1.41
N ASP A 139 -10.47 13.65 -0.47
CA ASP A 139 -10.46 13.06 0.87
C ASP A 139 -10.99 11.62 0.96
N ASP A 140 -11.61 11.11 -0.10
CA ASP A 140 -12.02 9.70 -0.18
C ASP A 140 -10.86 8.72 -0.37
N LEU A 141 -9.65 9.23 -0.50
CA LEU A 141 -8.44 8.45 -0.67
C LEU A 141 -7.32 9.02 0.19
N LYS A 142 -6.65 8.17 0.95
CA LYS A 142 -5.45 8.51 1.73
C LYS A 142 -4.22 7.88 1.09
N ILE A 143 -3.27 8.69 0.67
CA ILE A 143 -1.99 8.24 0.09
C ILE A 143 -0.96 8.17 1.21
N MET A 144 -0.48 6.96 1.49
CA MET A 144 0.40 6.67 2.62
C MET A 144 1.70 6.02 2.14
N PRO A 145 2.77 6.79 1.92
CA PRO A 145 4.07 6.23 1.60
C PRO A 145 4.65 5.42 2.76
N ALA A 146 5.51 4.44 2.41
CA ALA A 146 6.29 3.72 3.38
C ALA A 146 7.30 4.65 4.05
N LEU A 147 7.45 4.52 5.37
CA LEU A 147 8.50 5.16 6.15
C LEU A 147 9.12 4.13 7.08
N CYS A 148 10.43 3.94 6.96
CA CYS A 148 11.22 3.05 7.80
C CYS A 148 12.00 3.88 8.83
N PRO A 149 11.47 4.08 10.04
CA PRO A 149 12.15 4.86 11.06
C PRO A 149 13.26 4.05 11.74
N VAL A 150 14.43 4.65 11.89
CA VAL A 150 15.51 4.17 12.76
C VAL A 150 15.75 5.24 13.80
N VAL A 151 15.14 5.07 14.96
CA VAL A 151 15.04 6.12 15.99
C VAL A 151 16.06 5.88 17.10
N GLY A 152 16.70 6.94 17.53
CA GLY A 152 17.56 6.97 18.72
C GLY A 152 17.31 8.23 19.54
N ARG A 153 17.65 8.20 20.82
CA ARG A 153 17.57 9.39 21.69
C ARG A 153 18.51 10.49 21.23
N THR A 154 19.59 10.09 20.55
CA THR A 154 20.54 10.97 19.90
C THR A 154 20.74 10.53 18.44
N ARG A 155 21.22 11.46 17.60
CA ARG A 155 21.59 11.14 16.21
C ARG A 155 22.64 10.03 16.13
N ALA A 156 23.62 10.03 17.04
CA ALA A 156 24.66 9.01 17.10
C ALA A 156 24.10 7.62 17.45
N GLU A 157 23.14 7.54 18.37
CA GLU A 157 22.45 6.27 18.70
C GLU A 157 21.66 5.74 17.51
N ALA A 158 20.88 6.60 16.83
CA ALA A 158 20.12 6.21 15.64
C ALA A 158 21.05 5.70 14.54
N GLN A 159 22.18 6.40 14.31
CA GLN A 159 23.17 5.98 13.32
C GLN A 159 23.81 4.64 13.68
N ALA A 160 24.17 4.42 14.95
CA ALA A 160 24.73 3.15 15.40
C ALA A 160 23.75 1.97 15.20
N LYS A 161 22.45 2.16 15.49
CA LYS A 161 21.42 1.17 15.18
C LYS A 161 21.36 0.85 13.68
N TYR A 162 21.39 1.87 12.84
CA TYR A 162 21.41 1.71 11.39
C TYR A 162 22.63 0.95 10.92
N ASP A 163 23.83 1.33 11.38
CA ASP A 163 25.09 0.71 10.98
C ASP A 163 25.14 -0.77 11.41
N GLN A 164 24.61 -1.09 12.59
CA GLN A 164 24.47 -2.47 13.05
C GLN A 164 23.56 -3.29 12.12
N LEU A 165 22.42 -2.73 11.68
CA LEU A 165 21.52 -3.40 10.75
C LEU A 165 22.20 -3.64 9.39
N GLN A 166 22.94 -2.65 8.89
CA GLN A 166 23.71 -2.78 7.65
C GLN A 166 24.78 -3.88 7.73
N ALA A 167 25.47 -3.97 8.88
CA ALA A 167 26.51 -4.98 9.10
C ALA A 167 25.96 -6.43 9.15
N LEU A 168 24.66 -6.60 9.42
CA LEU A 168 24.00 -7.91 9.45
C LEU A 168 23.54 -8.40 8.07
N ILE A 169 23.62 -7.57 7.04
CA ILE A 169 23.21 -7.98 5.68
C ILE A 169 24.28 -8.92 5.11
N ASP A 170 23.91 -10.19 4.95
CA ASP A 170 24.77 -11.17 4.29
C ASP A 170 24.96 -10.78 2.81
N PRO A 171 26.22 -10.79 2.29
CA PRO A 171 26.50 -10.42 0.91
C PRO A 171 25.71 -11.23 -0.14
N LEU A 172 25.48 -12.53 0.10
CA LEU A 172 24.71 -13.36 -0.84
C LEU A 172 23.22 -12.96 -0.84
N ALA A 173 22.65 -12.68 0.35
CA ALA A 173 21.30 -12.15 0.43
C ALA A 173 21.19 -10.77 -0.22
N GLY A 174 22.22 -9.92 -0.04
CA GLY A 174 22.34 -8.63 -0.71
C GLY A 174 22.36 -8.76 -2.23
N LEU A 175 23.18 -9.63 -2.78
CA LEU A 175 23.22 -9.93 -4.23
C LEU A 175 21.87 -10.48 -4.73
N GLY A 176 21.24 -11.38 -3.97
CA GLY A 176 19.92 -11.91 -4.29
C GLY A 176 18.85 -10.83 -4.41
N SER A 177 18.91 -9.79 -3.58
CA SER A 177 17.99 -8.65 -3.64
C SER A 177 18.14 -7.83 -4.94
N LEU A 178 19.32 -7.84 -5.54
CA LEU A 178 19.62 -7.13 -6.78
C LEU A 178 19.30 -7.94 -8.04
N TYR A 179 19.15 -9.26 -7.91
CA TYR A 179 19.06 -10.18 -9.04
C TYR A 179 17.94 -9.83 -10.03
N SER A 180 16.76 -9.47 -9.52
CA SER A 180 15.61 -9.14 -10.38
C SER A 180 15.81 -7.87 -11.21
N ALA A 181 16.71 -6.98 -10.79
CA ALA A 181 16.97 -5.71 -11.47
C ALA A 181 18.24 -5.74 -12.35
N PHE A 182 19.26 -6.48 -11.92
CA PHE A 182 20.59 -6.42 -12.53
C PHE A 182 21.10 -7.77 -13.03
N GLY A 183 20.34 -8.85 -12.83
CA GLY A 183 20.81 -10.20 -13.11
C GLY A 183 21.85 -10.66 -12.08
N ASP A 184 22.65 -11.66 -12.45
CA ASP A 184 23.66 -12.24 -11.58
C ASP A 184 24.92 -11.35 -11.49
N LEU A 185 25.12 -10.74 -10.33
CA LEU A 185 26.30 -9.93 -10.02
C LEU A 185 27.36 -10.69 -9.21
N SER A 186 27.19 -11.98 -8.95
CA SER A 186 28.09 -12.78 -8.08
C SER A 186 29.53 -12.91 -8.61
N ALA A 187 29.71 -12.77 -9.92
CA ALA A 187 31.02 -12.84 -10.56
C ALA A 187 31.85 -11.54 -10.41
N TYR A 188 31.28 -10.48 -9.90
CA TYR A 188 31.94 -9.17 -9.80
C TYR A 188 32.38 -8.85 -8.36
N PRO A 189 33.50 -8.12 -8.17
CA PRO A 189 33.92 -7.68 -6.85
C PRO A 189 32.88 -6.75 -6.22
N LEU A 190 32.53 -7.00 -4.96
CA LEU A 190 31.48 -6.26 -4.25
C LEU A 190 31.81 -4.76 -4.06
N ASP A 191 33.09 -4.44 -3.93
CA ASP A 191 33.58 -3.09 -3.66
C ASP A 191 33.95 -2.31 -4.93
N GLU A 192 33.61 -2.85 -6.10
CA GLU A 192 33.73 -2.20 -7.40
C GLU A 192 32.36 -1.68 -7.88
N PRO A 193 32.36 -0.64 -8.73
CA PRO A 193 31.14 -0.13 -9.33
C PRO A 193 30.37 -1.19 -10.12
N VAL A 194 29.04 -1.05 -10.15
CA VAL A 194 28.20 -1.92 -11.00
C VAL A 194 28.67 -1.81 -12.46
N PRO A 195 28.99 -2.92 -13.14
CA PRO A 195 29.51 -2.88 -14.49
C PRO A 195 28.50 -2.30 -15.48
N ASP A 196 28.99 -1.53 -16.44
CA ASP A 196 28.14 -0.90 -17.49
C ASP A 196 27.30 -1.94 -18.27
N GLY A 197 27.84 -3.17 -18.45
CA GLY A 197 27.11 -4.27 -19.09
C GLY A 197 25.86 -4.70 -18.31
N ALA A 198 25.92 -4.69 -16.98
CA ALA A 198 24.75 -4.98 -16.15
C ALA A 198 23.72 -3.85 -16.17
N LEU A 199 24.16 -2.61 -16.39
CA LEU A 199 23.29 -1.44 -16.54
C LEU A 199 22.55 -1.37 -17.90
N GLY A 200 22.83 -2.27 -18.82
CA GLY A 200 22.20 -2.36 -20.13
C GLY A 200 21.37 -3.65 -20.33
N SER A 201 21.22 -4.47 -19.29
CA SER A 201 20.57 -5.78 -19.40
C SER A 201 19.04 -5.65 -19.66
N GLN A 202 18.46 -6.76 -20.18
CA GLN A 202 17.01 -6.77 -20.45
C GLN A 202 16.17 -6.74 -19.17
N GLU A 203 16.74 -7.22 -18.07
CA GLU A 203 16.14 -7.24 -16.73
C GLU A 203 15.91 -5.81 -16.20
N LEU A 204 16.75 -4.85 -16.59
CA LEU A 204 16.58 -3.44 -16.23
C LEU A 204 15.39 -2.73 -16.88
N ARG A 205 14.67 -3.38 -17.79
CA ARG A 205 13.46 -2.77 -18.42
C ARG A 205 12.37 -2.43 -17.41
N SER A 206 12.36 -3.08 -16.25
CA SER A 206 11.46 -2.78 -15.13
C SER A 206 11.96 -1.64 -14.23
N VAL A 207 13.22 -1.24 -14.37
CA VAL A 207 13.85 -0.16 -13.61
C VAL A 207 13.69 1.16 -14.36
N SER A 208 13.33 2.23 -13.66
CA SER A 208 13.16 3.53 -14.32
C SER A 208 14.46 4.01 -14.97
N ALA A 209 14.35 4.61 -16.16
CA ALA A 209 15.49 5.21 -16.86
C ALA A 209 16.24 6.23 -15.98
N GLN A 210 15.52 6.94 -15.12
CA GLN A 210 16.09 7.89 -14.15
C GLN A 210 17.00 7.20 -13.12
N LEU A 211 16.64 6.01 -12.64
CA LEU A 211 17.49 5.26 -11.70
C LEU A 211 18.76 4.77 -12.39
N VAL A 212 18.66 4.26 -13.60
CA VAL A 212 19.84 3.84 -14.41
C VAL A 212 20.78 5.00 -14.65
N GLU A 213 20.24 6.18 -15.02
CA GLU A 213 21.04 7.38 -15.23
C GLU A 213 21.71 7.87 -13.93
N ARG A 214 20.99 7.81 -12.82
CA ARG A 214 21.56 8.10 -11.50
C ARG A 214 22.72 7.16 -11.17
N MET A 215 22.57 5.87 -11.42
CA MET A 215 23.62 4.87 -11.19
C MET A 215 24.86 5.11 -12.04
N ARG A 216 24.70 5.47 -13.33
CA ARG A 216 25.82 5.83 -14.19
C ARG A 216 26.58 7.05 -13.69
N ARG A 217 25.88 8.02 -13.12
CA ARG A 217 26.46 9.23 -12.54
C ARG A 217 27.15 8.98 -11.20
N GLU A 218 26.47 8.26 -10.29
CA GLU A 218 26.94 8.04 -8.92
C GLU A 218 27.96 6.91 -8.81
N LYS A 219 27.95 5.97 -9.75
CA LYS A 219 28.81 4.78 -9.79
C LYS A 219 28.92 4.06 -8.43
N PRO A 220 27.76 3.69 -7.80
CA PRO A 220 27.80 2.99 -6.53
C PRO A 220 28.48 1.64 -6.70
N THR A 221 29.19 1.18 -5.68
CA THR A 221 29.68 -0.19 -5.62
C THR A 221 28.50 -1.16 -5.49
N ILE A 222 28.69 -2.44 -5.84
CA ILE A 222 27.66 -3.47 -5.68
C ILE A 222 27.25 -3.57 -4.21
N ARG A 223 28.20 -3.46 -3.28
CA ARG A 223 27.95 -3.44 -1.84
C ARG A 223 27.06 -2.27 -1.43
N GLU A 224 27.42 -1.04 -1.82
CA GLU A 224 26.59 0.14 -1.53
C GLU A 224 25.19 0.00 -2.09
N LEU A 225 25.04 -0.62 -3.26
CA LEU A 225 23.76 -0.77 -3.90
C LEU A 225 22.83 -1.70 -3.11
N TYR A 226 23.28 -2.90 -2.72
CA TYR A 226 22.44 -3.79 -1.94
C TYR A 226 22.20 -3.27 -0.51
N LEU A 227 23.15 -2.59 0.10
CA LEU A 227 22.95 -1.96 1.39
C LEU A 227 21.88 -0.87 1.34
N ARG A 228 21.88 -0.04 0.29
CA ARG A 228 20.83 0.97 0.07
C ARG A 228 19.45 0.33 -0.15
N GLN A 229 19.40 -0.84 -0.77
CA GLN A 229 18.15 -1.56 -1.03
C GLN A 229 17.59 -2.28 0.20
N GLY A 230 18.45 -2.70 1.12
CA GLY A 230 18.08 -3.48 2.30
C GLY A 230 17.13 -2.77 3.27
N LEU A 231 17.20 -1.44 3.38
CA LEU A 231 16.29 -0.63 4.20
C LEU A 231 15.43 0.33 3.37
N THR A 232 15.29 0.08 2.08
CA THR A 232 14.52 0.88 1.11
C THR A 232 14.79 2.40 1.18
N GLY A 233 14.59 3.16 0.11
CA GLY A 233 14.77 4.61 0.10
C GLY A 233 13.86 5.40 1.07
N SER A 234 13.06 4.69 1.88
CA SER A 234 12.14 5.23 2.88
C SER A 234 12.76 5.34 4.29
N ALA A 235 14.02 4.91 4.49
CA ALA A 235 14.67 5.01 5.80
C ALA A 235 14.80 6.46 6.27
N ARG A 236 14.43 6.70 7.53
CA ARG A 236 14.61 7.98 8.23
C ARG A 236 15.33 7.69 9.54
N ILE A 237 16.60 8.10 9.56
CA ILE A 237 17.51 7.83 10.67
C ILE A 237 17.65 9.12 11.46
N GLY A 238 17.33 9.11 12.76
CA GLY A 238 17.46 10.32 13.56
C GLY A 238 16.82 10.25 14.92
N THR A 239 16.81 11.41 15.56
CA THR A 239 16.07 11.64 16.80
C THR A 239 14.55 11.67 16.53
N PRO A 240 13.71 11.52 17.56
CA PRO A 240 12.25 11.65 17.40
C PRO A 240 11.82 12.95 16.70
N ALA A 241 12.49 14.07 17.05
CA ALA A 241 12.22 15.37 16.43
C ALA A 241 12.55 15.38 14.93
N GLU A 242 13.74 14.88 14.55
CA GLU A 242 14.16 14.82 13.13
C GLU A 242 13.27 13.91 12.28
N VAL A 243 12.79 12.79 12.84
CA VAL A 243 11.84 11.91 12.14
C VAL A 243 10.49 12.61 11.99
N ALA A 244 10.00 13.26 13.05
CA ALA A 244 8.78 14.04 13.01
C ALA A 244 8.86 15.24 12.05
N ASP A 245 10.01 15.94 11.97
CA ASP A 245 10.26 17.01 11.00
C ASP A 245 10.08 16.51 9.56
N ALA A 246 10.70 15.37 9.22
CA ALA A 246 10.58 14.77 7.90
C ALA A 246 9.14 14.35 7.58
N MET A 247 8.40 13.81 8.55
CA MET A 247 6.99 13.46 8.38
C MET A 247 6.12 14.69 8.16
N GLN A 248 6.34 15.74 8.94
CA GLN A 248 5.64 17.01 8.83
C GLN A 248 5.90 17.68 7.47
N GLU A 249 7.14 17.75 7.04
CA GLU A 249 7.53 18.30 5.72
C GLU A 249 6.76 17.62 4.58
N TRP A 250 6.69 16.29 4.59
CA TRP A 250 5.99 15.53 3.55
C TRP A 250 4.48 15.78 3.57
N PHE A 251 3.90 15.85 4.75
CA PHE A 251 2.47 16.13 4.92
C PHE A 251 2.11 17.54 4.46
N GLU A 252 2.83 18.56 4.91
CA GLU A 252 2.59 19.97 4.56
C GLU A 252 2.85 20.25 3.07
N ALA A 253 3.79 19.52 2.46
CA ALA A 253 4.07 19.62 1.03
C ALA A 253 3.04 18.92 0.15
N GLN A 254 1.97 18.35 0.71
CA GLN A 254 0.98 17.54 -0.03
C GLN A 254 1.63 16.39 -0.82
N ALA A 255 2.57 15.70 -0.18
CA ALA A 255 3.20 14.50 -0.70
C ALA A 255 2.56 13.21 -0.16
N CYS A 256 1.76 13.34 0.91
CA CYS A 256 1.03 12.23 1.54
C CYS A 256 -0.11 12.74 2.43
N ASP A 257 -1.02 11.82 2.80
CA ASP A 257 -2.05 12.04 3.83
C ASP A 257 -1.66 11.39 5.18
N GLY A 258 -0.59 10.62 5.21
CA GLY A 258 -0.08 9.89 6.37
C GLY A 258 1.04 8.95 5.94
N PHE A 259 1.40 7.98 6.79
CA PHE A 259 2.51 7.07 6.52
C PHE A 259 2.18 5.63 6.90
N ASN A 260 2.70 4.68 6.12
CA ASN A 260 2.82 3.29 6.54
C ASN A 260 4.17 3.10 7.23
N ILE A 261 4.15 2.92 8.54
CA ILE A 261 5.37 2.70 9.32
C ILE A 261 5.82 1.26 9.13
N THR A 262 7.04 1.10 8.61
CA THR A 262 7.68 -0.19 8.35
C THR A 262 8.97 -0.30 9.18
N PRO A 263 8.89 -0.60 10.49
CA PRO A 263 10.06 -0.65 11.35
C PRO A 263 11.09 -1.65 10.83
N ALA A 264 12.38 -1.30 10.88
CA ALA A 264 13.45 -2.18 10.44
C ALA A 264 13.58 -3.44 11.33
N THR A 265 13.14 -3.35 12.59
CA THR A 265 13.13 -4.46 13.56
C THR A 265 11.83 -4.47 14.36
N LEU A 266 11.38 -5.69 14.74
CA LEU A 266 10.24 -5.89 15.61
C LEU A 266 10.65 -6.79 16.80
N PRO A 267 10.19 -6.49 18.04
CA PRO A 267 9.30 -5.36 18.37
C PRO A 267 10.04 -4.03 18.50
N GLY A 268 11.34 -3.99 18.84
CA GLY A 268 12.07 -2.82 19.31
C GLY A 268 12.00 -1.58 18.41
N GLY A 269 12.16 -1.72 17.08
CA GLY A 269 12.06 -0.57 16.18
C GLY A 269 10.63 0.00 16.08
N GLY A 270 9.62 -0.85 16.25
CA GLY A 270 8.23 -0.43 16.36
C GLY A 270 7.96 0.30 17.67
N GLU A 271 8.47 -0.23 18.78
CA GLU A 271 8.40 0.38 20.12
C GLU A 271 9.09 1.74 20.15
N ASP A 272 10.31 1.85 19.60
CA ASP A 272 11.03 3.13 19.49
C ASP A 272 10.18 4.20 18.77
N PHE A 273 9.48 3.83 17.70
CA PHE A 273 8.61 4.77 16.98
C PHE A 273 7.39 5.17 17.83
N VAL A 274 6.71 4.21 18.43
CA VAL A 274 5.50 4.45 19.24
C VAL A 274 5.84 5.26 20.48
N ASP A 275 6.91 4.93 21.17
CA ASP A 275 7.24 5.53 22.46
C ASP A 275 7.92 6.90 22.34
N MET A 276 8.58 7.17 21.21
CA MET A 276 9.37 8.39 21.06
C MET A 276 8.84 9.34 19.98
N VAL A 277 8.42 8.84 18.80
CA VAL A 277 7.99 9.69 17.68
C VAL A 277 6.52 10.06 17.78
N VAL A 278 5.66 9.11 18.15
CA VAL A 278 4.22 9.37 18.29
C VAL A 278 3.93 10.50 19.31
N PRO A 279 4.53 10.53 20.51
CA PRO A 279 4.35 11.64 21.44
C PRO A 279 4.81 12.99 20.88
N GLU A 280 5.88 13.02 20.08
CA GLU A 280 6.33 14.24 19.42
C GLU A 280 5.36 14.73 18.35
N LEU A 281 4.80 13.82 17.55
CA LEU A 281 3.74 14.14 16.58
C LEU A 281 2.46 14.65 17.28
N GLN A 282 2.08 14.05 18.40
CA GLN A 282 0.95 14.49 19.23
C GLN A 282 1.18 15.88 19.80
N ARG A 283 2.39 16.14 20.35
CA ARG A 283 2.78 17.47 20.85
C ARG A 283 2.68 18.56 19.77
N ARG A 284 2.93 18.22 18.52
CA ARG A 284 2.82 19.12 17.36
C ARG A 284 1.38 19.25 16.83
N GLY A 285 0.42 18.48 17.35
CA GLY A 285 -0.94 18.40 16.83
C GLY A 285 -1.06 17.71 15.48
N LEU A 286 -0.06 16.92 15.09
CA LEU A 286 0.00 16.19 13.81
C LEU A 286 -0.54 14.77 13.92
N PHE A 287 -0.76 14.27 15.12
CA PHE A 287 -1.31 12.94 15.36
C PHE A 287 -2.35 12.98 16.48
N ARG A 288 -3.37 12.13 16.38
CA ARG A 288 -4.45 12.03 17.37
C ARG A 288 -3.92 11.62 18.74
N THR A 289 -4.55 12.13 19.79
CA THR A 289 -4.34 11.70 21.17
C THR A 289 -5.38 10.66 21.59
N GLU A 290 -6.56 10.68 20.96
CA GLU A 290 -7.67 9.76 21.20
C GLU A 290 -8.30 9.33 19.89
N TYR A 291 -8.99 8.21 19.88
CA TYR A 291 -9.80 7.77 18.74
C TYR A 291 -11.20 8.39 18.84
N GLU A 292 -11.61 9.13 17.82
CA GLU A 292 -12.93 9.77 17.77
C GLU A 292 -14.01 8.81 17.22
N GLY A 293 -13.61 7.90 16.36
CA GLY A 293 -14.49 6.90 15.73
C GLY A 293 -14.37 5.52 16.34
N SER A 294 -15.37 4.70 16.10
CA SER A 294 -15.44 3.28 16.55
C SER A 294 -14.90 2.31 15.50
N THR A 295 -14.69 2.78 14.27
CA THR A 295 -14.23 1.96 13.14
C THR A 295 -12.96 2.52 12.53
N LEU A 296 -12.21 1.67 11.79
CA LEU A 296 -11.04 2.11 11.04
C LEU A 296 -11.42 3.19 10.01
N ARG A 297 -12.56 3.04 9.34
CA ARG A 297 -13.07 3.96 8.33
C ARG A 297 -13.27 5.36 8.92
N GLU A 298 -13.95 5.45 10.05
CA GLU A 298 -14.16 6.73 10.75
C GLU A 298 -12.84 7.37 11.17
N ASN A 299 -11.93 6.59 11.74
CA ASN A 299 -10.63 7.08 12.19
C ASN A 299 -9.67 7.48 11.04
N LEU A 300 -9.95 7.06 9.81
CA LEU A 300 -9.28 7.52 8.59
C LEU A 300 -9.99 8.73 7.96
N GLY A 301 -11.11 9.19 8.52
CA GLY A 301 -11.91 10.28 7.95
C GLY A 301 -12.55 9.92 6.61
N LEU A 302 -12.80 8.63 6.36
CA LEU A 302 -13.43 8.15 5.14
C LEU A 302 -14.96 8.21 5.26
N ARG A 303 -15.63 8.47 4.15
CA ARG A 303 -17.10 8.52 4.11
C ARG A 303 -17.71 7.16 4.47
N PRO A 304 -18.88 7.13 5.14
CA PRO A 304 -19.65 5.91 5.35
C PRO A 304 -20.01 5.26 4.00
N VAL A 305 -19.91 3.94 3.93
CA VAL A 305 -20.34 3.17 2.76
C VAL A 305 -21.79 2.81 2.92
N LYS A 306 -22.58 3.07 1.89
CA LYS A 306 -23.97 2.62 1.80
C LYS A 306 -24.02 1.38 0.91
N SER A 307 -24.84 0.39 1.32
CA SER A 307 -25.12 -0.77 0.46
C SER A 307 -25.70 -0.29 -0.87
N ARG A 308 -25.30 -0.91 -1.97
CA ARG A 308 -25.86 -0.66 -3.32
C ARG A 308 -27.39 -0.86 -3.36
N TYR A 309 -27.91 -1.71 -2.52
CA TYR A 309 -29.36 -2.01 -2.45
C TYR A 309 -30.14 -1.00 -1.60
N SER A 310 -29.48 -0.14 -0.81
CA SER A 310 -30.15 0.89 -0.01
C SER A 310 -30.73 2.05 -0.84
N GLN A 311 -30.29 2.21 -2.08
CA GLN A 311 -30.78 3.25 -2.99
C GLN A 311 -32.10 2.86 -3.68
N ASP A 312 -32.30 1.57 -3.94
CA ASP A 312 -33.51 1.09 -4.64
C ASP A 312 -34.77 1.18 -3.79
N ARG A 313 -34.65 1.16 -2.46
CA ARG A 313 -35.82 1.26 -1.55
C ARG A 313 -36.43 2.66 -1.49
N ARG A 314 -35.66 3.73 -1.72
CA ARG A 314 -36.18 5.11 -1.74
C ARG A 314 -36.88 5.49 -3.06
N ALA A 315 -36.67 4.72 -4.11
CA ALA A 315 -37.34 4.90 -5.39
C ALA A 315 -38.67 4.11 -5.49
N ALA A 316 -38.93 3.22 -4.52
CA ALA A 316 -40.12 2.38 -4.45
C ALA A 316 -41.16 2.83 -3.38
N GLU A 317 -40.79 3.84 -2.54
CA GLU A 317 -41.67 4.57 -1.63
C GLU A 317 -42.10 5.93 -2.27
#